data_e2c77fc593b00a3a6cd86253e9416775
#
_entry.id   e2c77fc593b00a3a6cd86253e9416775
#
_cell.length_a   1.000
_cell.length_b   1.000
_cell.length_c   1.000
_cell.angle_alpha   90.00
_cell.angle_beta   90.00
_cell.angle_gamma   90.00
#
_symmetry.space_group_name_H-M   'P 1'
#
loop_
_entity.id
_entity.type
_entity.pdbx_description
1 polymer ?
#
loop_
_entity_poly.entity_id
_entity_poly.type
_entity_poly.pdbx_seq_one_letter_code
_entity_poly.pdbx_strand_id
1 'polypeptide(L)'
;QLEEVEKIEGLRGAKRTMNLLEEHRETAATALVLTTIVRDVPVEFDEAITKFGDFDRETVIKTLMNYEMRLIANRLPKVGGDTPGSSTSASEAETAPGWEPNEVPTVVANGQIDMMGEAPPVEALVNPEPAKPLGEYEIVTDMVGLNTMIDILRAKGEFAFDTETTGLNSMTSDLVGLSFSIKSEHAWYVAVGHNEGDQVPFAEGLAALRPLFENDSIKKIAHNANYDIMVLATAGITVNNLSFDTMIAAALCGRRAIGLKPLALELFQSEMTEIKTLIGVGKKQITMAAVPIEMAGPYAAADADFTWRLYEHFELEIEEHEARYVNEEIELPLLPVIIEMQRNGMMIDTAALAEMSEQLGADVELIKQAATAVIGGRELNLASNQ
;
A
#
# COMPACT_ATOMS: atom_id res chain seq x y z
N GLN A 1 -17.29 -45.67 1.40
CA GLN A 1 -18.11 -46.17 2.51
C GLN A 1 -17.35 -45.85 3.80
N LEU A 2 -18.04 -45.44 4.88
CA LEU A 2 -17.39 -44.90 6.10
C LEU A 2 -16.45 -45.91 6.77
N GLU A 3 -16.76 -47.18 6.70
CA GLU A 3 -15.95 -48.30 7.27
C GLU A 3 -14.58 -48.47 6.55
N GLU A 4 -14.43 -47.90 5.37
CA GLU A 4 -13.16 -47.96 4.60
C GLU A 4 -12.18 -46.86 5.03
N VAL A 5 -12.66 -45.82 5.72
CA VAL A 5 -11.83 -44.72 6.23
C VAL A 5 -10.78 -45.21 7.24
N GLU A 6 -11.16 -46.22 8.06
CA GLU A 6 -10.23 -46.84 9.01
C GLU A 6 -9.11 -47.67 8.34
N LYS A 7 -9.31 -48.06 7.05
CA LYS A 7 -8.36 -48.86 6.28
C LYS A 7 -7.37 -48.04 5.44
N ILE A 8 -7.53 -46.72 5.46
CA ILE A 8 -6.64 -45.82 4.69
C ILE A 8 -5.27 -45.76 5.39
N GLU A 9 -4.25 -46.35 4.76
CA GLU A 9 -2.88 -46.29 5.26
C GLU A 9 -2.37 -44.84 5.35
N GLY A 10 -1.78 -44.46 6.52
CA GLY A 10 -1.22 -43.15 6.77
C GLY A 10 -2.22 -42.08 7.30
N LEU A 11 -3.51 -42.39 7.41
CA LEU A 11 -4.50 -41.45 7.95
C LEU A 11 -4.45 -41.42 9.48
N ARG A 12 -3.79 -40.37 10.02
CA ARG A 12 -3.77 -40.16 11.49
C ARG A 12 -5.16 -39.77 12.01
N GLY A 13 -5.68 -40.48 13.00
CA GLY A 13 -6.97 -40.19 13.61
C GLY A 13 -8.16 -40.70 12.81
N ALA A 14 -8.02 -41.77 12.03
CA ALA A 14 -9.06 -42.36 11.17
C ALA A 14 -10.42 -42.53 11.86
N LYS A 15 -10.46 -43.03 13.11
CA LYS A 15 -11.67 -43.17 13.90
C LYS A 15 -12.39 -41.85 14.20
N ARG A 16 -11.61 -40.77 14.50
CA ARG A 16 -12.16 -39.42 14.72
C ARG A 16 -12.72 -38.87 13.41
N THR A 17 -12.00 -39.05 12.31
CA THR A 17 -12.42 -38.61 10.97
C THR A 17 -13.70 -39.35 10.54
N MET A 18 -13.81 -40.64 10.79
CA MET A 18 -15.00 -41.41 10.52
C MET A 18 -16.21 -40.87 11.29
N ASN A 19 -16.06 -40.63 12.59
CA ASN A 19 -17.15 -40.11 13.42
C ASN A 19 -17.61 -38.72 12.94
N LEU A 20 -16.67 -37.83 12.58
CA LEU A 20 -16.98 -36.52 12.02
C LEU A 20 -17.70 -36.59 10.68
N LEU A 21 -17.31 -37.51 9.80
CA LEU A 21 -18.00 -37.75 8.52
C LEU A 21 -19.40 -38.35 8.70
N GLU A 22 -19.60 -39.11 9.74
CA GLU A 22 -20.92 -39.67 10.08
C GLU A 22 -21.84 -38.60 10.65
N GLU A 23 -21.33 -37.74 11.57
CA GLU A 23 -22.06 -36.63 12.17
C GLU A 23 -22.41 -35.54 11.14
N HIS A 24 -21.51 -35.28 10.19
CA HIS A 24 -21.65 -34.22 9.18
C HIS A 24 -21.83 -34.76 7.75
N ARG A 25 -22.54 -35.88 7.59
CA ARG A 25 -22.70 -36.55 6.29
C ARG A 25 -23.25 -35.67 5.17
N GLU A 26 -24.24 -34.85 5.47
CA GLU A 26 -24.85 -33.94 4.48
C GLU A 26 -23.86 -32.83 4.06
N THR A 27 -23.14 -32.25 5.02
CA THR A 27 -22.10 -31.24 4.75
C THR A 27 -20.98 -31.85 3.92
N ALA A 28 -20.53 -33.06 4.23
CA ALA A 28 -19.51 -33.76 3.46
C ALA A 28 -19.94 -34.07 2.02
N ALA A 29 -21.21 -34.45 1.83
CA ALA A 29 -21.78 -34.70 0.50
C ALA A 29 -21.86 -33.41 -0.31
N THR A 30 -22.29 -32.30 0.30
CA THR A 30 -22.33 -30.99 -0.32
C THR A 30 -20.91 -30.50 -0.69
N ALA A 31 -19.94 -30.64 0.21
CA ALA A 31 -18.55 -30.31 -0.04
C ALA A 31 -17.96 -31.10 -1.22
N LEU A 32 -18.29 -32.40 -1.33
CA LEU A 32 -17.86 -33.23 -2.46
C LEU A 32 -18.40 -32.69 -3.80
N VAL A 33 -19.68 -32.32 -3.83
CA VAL A 33 -20.28 -31.72 -5.05
C VAL A 33 -19.61 -30.39 -5.39
N LEU A 34 -19.41 -29.49 -4.41
CA LEU A 34 -18.81 -28.20 -4.60
C LEU A 34 -17.33 -28.24 -5.00
N THR A 35 -16.60 -29.25 -4.52
CA THR A 35 -15.17 -29.44 -4.84
C THR A 35 -14.92 -30.25 -6.11
N THR A 36 -15.96 -30.89 -6.66
CA THR A 36 -15.85 -31.68 -7.89
C THR A 36 -15.87 -30.77 -9.11
N ILE A 37 -14.78 -30.79 -9.89
CA ILE A 37 -14.69 -29.99 -11.12
C ILE A 37 -15.70 -30.49 -12.14
N VAL A 38 -16.58 -29.62 -12.59
CA VAL A 38 -17.51 -29.88 -13.69
C VAL A 38 -16.75 -29.82 -15.01
N ARG A 39 -16.76 -30.92 -15.79
CA ARG A 39 -15.97 -31.04 -17.04
C ARG A 39 -16.83 -30.92 -18.30
N ASP A 40 -18.12 -30.92 -18.15
CA ASP A 40 -19.12 -30.91 -19.22
C ASP A 40 -19.96 -29.64 -19.24
N VAL A 41 -19.38 -28.53 -18.72
CA VAL A 41 -19.99 -27.22 -18.81
C VAL A 41 -20.10 -26.84 -20.31
N PRO A 42 -21.28 -26.45 -20.80
CA PRO A 42 -21.47 -26.06 -22.19
C PRO A 42 -20.85 -24.68 -22.45
N VAL A 43 -19.52 -24.64 -22.56
CA VAL A 43 -18.74 -23.44 -22.91
C VAL A 43 -18.14 -23.67 -24.28
N GLU A 44 -18.46 -22.81 -25.23
CA GLU A 44 -17.74 -22.74 -26.49
C GLU A 44 -16.38 -22.06 -26.26
N PHE A 45 -15.30 -22.83 -26.45
CA PHE A 45 -13.93 -22.32 -26.32
C PHE A 45 -13.39 -21.99 -27.70
N ASP A 46 -13.09 -20.71 -27.93
CA ASP A 46 -12.39 -20.25 -29.13
C ASP A 46 -10.99 -19.79 -28.75
N GLU A 47 -9.98 -20.54 -29.21
CA GLU A 47 -8.58 -20.25 -28.95
C GLU A 47 -8.15 -18.89 -29.52
N ALA A 48 -8.81 -18.40 -30.57
CA ALA A 48 -8.47 -17.12 -31.20
C ALA A 48 -8.81 -15.93 -30.32
N ILE A 49 -9.89 -16.02 -29.51
CA ILE A 49 -10.30 -14.96 -28.58
C ILE A 49 -9.65 -15.09 -27.21
N THR A 50 -8.90 -16.15 -26.92
CA THR A 50 -8.21 -16.34 -25.63
C THR A 50 -6.78 -15.80 -25.63
N LYS A 51 -6.32 -15.15 -26.72
CA LYS A 51 -5.00 -14.52 -26.74
C LYS A 51 -4.93 -13.39 -25.71
N PHE A 52 -4.07 -13.61 -24.72
CA PHE A 52 -3.82 -12.61 -23.69
C PHE A 52 -2.92 -11.49 -24.25
N GLY A 53 -3.29 -10.24 -24.03
CA GLY A 53 -2.44 -9.08 -24.35
C GLY A 53 -3.12 -7.93 -25.09
N ASP A 54 -4.24 -8.19 -25.80
CA ASP A 54 -4.98 -7.13 -26.49
C ASP A 54 -6.39 -7.02 -25.89
N PHE A 55 -6.49 -6.31 -24.76
CA PHE A 55 -7.75 -6.11 -24.08
C PHE A 55 -7.87 -4.66 -23.56
N ASP A 56 -9.09 -4.15 -23.57
CA ASP A 56 -9.40 -2.89 -22.89
C ASP A 56 -9.33 -3.08 -21.37
N ARG A 57 -8.26 -2.56 -20.79
CA ARG A 57 -7.97 -2.71 -19.36
C ARG A 57 -9.08 -2.14 -18.49
N GLU A 58 -9.67 -1.01 -18.87
CA GLU A 58 -10.72 -0.36 -18.09
C GLU A 58 -11.97 -1.25 -18.01
N THR A 59 -12.39 -1.79 -19.15
CA THR A 59 -13.52 -2.72 -19.24
C THR A 59 -13.26 -4.01 -18.45
N VAL A 60 -12.04 -4.54 -18.51
CA VAL A 60 -11.68 -5.75 -17.74
C VAL A 60 -11.69 -5.47 -16.24
N ILE A 61 -11.14 -4.33 -15.77
CA ILE A 61 -11.18 -3.95 -14.37
C ILE A 61 -12.64 -3.82 -13.90
N LYS A 62 -13.50 -3.09 -14.63
CA LYS A 62 -14.94 -2.97 -14.31
C LYS A 62 -15.60 -4.33 -14.17
N THR A 63 -15.31 -5.24 -15.10
CA THR A 63 -15.88 -6.60 -15.09
C THR A 63 -15.40 -7.38 -13.87
N LEU A 64 -14.11 -7.36 -13.56
CA LEU A 64 -13.55 -8.05 -12.40
C LEU A 64 -14.07 -7.49 -11.07
N MET A 65 -14.27 -6.16 -10.98
CA MET A 65 -14.87 -5.52 -9.81
C MET A 65 -16.31 -5.95 -9.61
N ASN A 66 -17.12 -6.05 -10.68
CA ASN A 66 -18.50 -6.54 -10.61
C ASN A 66 -18.60 -7.99 -10.09
N TYR A 67 -17.54 -8.79 -10.29
CA TYR A 67 -17.43 -10.15 -9.75
C TYR A 67 -16.62 -10.23 -8.45
N GLU A 68 -16.32 -9.11 -7.80
CA GLU A 68 -15.52 -9.01 -6.58
C GLU A 68 -14.10 -9.60 -6.69
N MET A 69 -13.56 -9.74 -7.90
CA MET A 69 -12.24 -10.32 -8.20
C MET A 69 -11.10 -9.30 -8.09
N ARG A 70 -11.04 -8.54 -6.99
CA ARG A 70 -10.12 -7.42 -6.73
C ARG A 70 -8.65 -7.80 -6.86
N LEU A 71 -8.26 -8.96 -6.33
CA LEU A 71 -6.87 -9.45 -6.41
C LEU A 71 -6.41 -9.71 -7.84
N ILE A 72 -7.33 -10.12 -8.73
CA ILE A 72 -7.02 -10.36 -10.14
C ILE A 72 -6.88 -9.01 -10.87
N ALA A 73 -7.75 -8.05 -10.60
CA ALA A 73 -7.68 -6.71 -11.17
C ALA A 73 -6.32 -6.05 -10.89
N ASN A 74 -5.79 -6.18 -9.67
CA ASN A 74 -4.48 -5.67 -9.27
C ASN A 74 -3.28 -6.36 -9.96
N ARG A 75 -3.49 -7.56 -10.51
CA ARG A 75 -2.45 -8.35 -11.21
C ARG A 75 -2.49 -8.20 -12.72
N LEU A 76 -3.44 -7.48 -13.28
CA LEU A 76 -3.51 -7.24 -14.71
C LEU A 76 -2.29 -6.46 -15.20
N PRO A 77 -1.63 -6.87 -16.28
CA PRO A 77 -0.49 -6.13 -16.84
C PRO A 77 -0.94 -4.74 -17.27
N LYS A 78 -0.11 -3.73 -17.04
CA LYS A 78 -0.33 -2.37 -17.54
C LYS A 78 -0.15 -2.37 -19.05
N VAL A 79 -1.17 -1.98 -19.80
CA VAL A 79 -1.11 -1.83 -21.25
C VAL A 79 -0.37 -0.53 -21.56
N GLY A 80 0.79 -0.61 -22.22
CA GLY A 80 1.50 0.59 -22.64
C GLY A 80 3.04 0.52 -22.50
N GLY A 81 3.65 -0.64 -22.66
CA GLY A 81 5.10 -0.77 -22.74
C GLY A 81 5.45 -2.09 -23.37
N ASP A 82 5.99 -2.03 -24.57
CA ASP A 82 6.66 -3.05 -25.36
C ASP A 82 6.26 -4.51 -25.10
N THR A 83 5.50 -5.06 -26.03
CA THR A 83 5.43 -6.49 -26.26
C THR A 83 6.86 -6.99 -26.49
N PRO A 84 7.40 -7.88 -25.64
CA PRO A 84 8.62 -8.59 -26.01
C PRO A 84 8.29 -9.39 -27.26
N GLY A 85 9.01 -9.09 -28.31
CA GLY A 85 8.84 -9.72 -29.62
C GLY A 85 8.78 -11.24 -29.51
N SER A 86 7.79 -11.80 -30.15
CA SER A 86 7.68 -13.21 -30.49
C SER A 86 9.01 -13.70 -31.11
N SER A 87 9.75 -14.47 -30.32
CA SER A 87 10.70 -15.41 -30.88
C SER A 87 10.43 -16.77 -30.27
N THR A 88 9.74 -17.54 -31.07
CA THR A 88 9.58 -18.98 -30.98
C THR A 88 10.89 -19.70 -30.73
N SER A 89 10.95 -20.52 -29.71
CA SER A 89 11.51 -21.88 -29.91
C SER A 89 10.85 -22.79 -28.87
N ALA A 90 10.08 -23.72 -29.41
CA ALA A 90 9.63 -24.87 -28.64
C ALA A 90 10.86 -25.69 -28.23
N SER A 91 11.05 -25.96 -26.97
CA SER A 91 11.84 -27.08 -26.50
C SER A 91 11.23 -27.62 -25.20
N GLU A 92 10.73 -28.83 -25.34
CA GLU A 92 10.69 -29.92 -24.37
C GLU A 92 10.05 -29.69 -23.00
N ALA A 93 8.95 -30.38 -22.83
CA ALA A 93 8.27 -30.61 -21.56
C ALA A 93 9.22 -31.33 -20.60
N GLU A 94 9.68 -30.64 -19.59
CA GLU A 94 10.18 -31.28 -18.38
C GLU A 94 9.10 -31.25 -17.29
N THR A 95 8.94 -32.41 -16.72
CA THR A 95 7.98 -32.80 -15.67
C THR A 95 8.09 -31.86 -14.45
N ALA A 96 6.95 -31.36 -14.00
CA ALA A 96 6.82 -30.58 -12.78
C ALA A 96 7.37 -31.34 -11.56
N PRO A 97 8.21 -30.70 -10.72
CA PRO A 97 8.57 -31.24 -9.41
C PRO A 97 7.37 -31.12 -8.45
N GLY A 98 7.23 -32.14 -7.59
CA GLY A 98 6.14 -32.27 -6.65
C GLY A 98 6.01 -31.08 -5.69
N TRP A 99 4.76 -30.75 -5.40
CA TRP A 99 4.35 -29.81 -4.36
C TRP A 99 4.77 -30.32 -2.97
N GLU A 100 5.67 -29.61 -2.30
CA GLU A 100 5.95 -29.82 -0.88
C GLU A 100 5.22 -28.75 -0.03
N PRO A 101 4.42 -29.16 0.98
CA PRO A 101 3.76 -28.21 1.85
C PRO A 101 4.66 -27.88 3.02
N ASN A 102 5.26 -26.69 3.05
CA ASN A 102 5.67 -25.99 4.28
C ASN A 102 6.52 -24.74 3.96
N GLU A 103 5.90 -23.63 3.68
CA GLU A 103 6.47 -22.33 4.01
C GLU A 103 5.41 -21.50 4.72
N VAL A 104 5.65 -21.28 6.03
CA VAL A 104 4.86 -20.36 6.84
C VAL A 104 5.28 -18.94 6.43
N PRO A 105 4.35 -18.04 6.09
CA PRO A 105 4.70 -16.68 5.69
C PRO A 105 5.35 -15.93 6.85
N THR A 106 6.49 -15.33 6.60
CA THR A 106 7.20 -14.49 7.57
C THR A 106 6.49 -13.15 7.68
N VAL A 107 6.02 -12.81 8.88
CA VAL A 107 5.42 -11.51 9.18
C VAL A 107 6.53 -10.47 9.29
N VAL A 108 6.60 -9.55 8.34
CA VAL A 108 7.46 -8.36 8.44
C VAL A 108 6.77 -7.29 9.29
N ALA A 109 7.57 -6.46 9.97
CA ALA A 109 7.19 -5.56 11.05
C ALA A 109 6.14 -4.47 10.75
N ASN A 110 5.42 -4.51 9.63
CA ASN A 110 4.37 -3.56 9.26
C ASN A 110 3.05 -4.24 8.84
N GLY A 111 2.80 -5.48 9.23
CA GLY A 111 1.50 -6.12 8.98
C GLY A 111 1.21 -6.45 7.50
N GLN A 112 2.16 -6.29 6.59
CA GLN A 112 2.05 -6.75 5.21
C GLN A 112 2.60 -8.17 5.08
N ILE A 113 1.76 -9.07 4.61
CA ILE A 113 2.16 -10.43 4.26
C ILE A 113 2.86 -10.36 2.89
N ASP A 114 4.16 -10.63 2.88
CA ASP A 114 4.92 -10.76 1.62
C ASP A 114 4.60 -12.12 0.99
N MET A 115 3.74 -12.12 -0.01
CA MET A 115 3.35 -13.30 -0.79
C MET A 115 4.04 -13.36 -2.15
N MET A 116 5.16 -12.66 -2.33
CA MET A 116 5.81 -12.55 -3.64
C MET A 116 7.23 -13.11 -3.58
N GLY A 117 7.44 -14.25 -4.23
CA GLY A 117 8.77 -14.65 -4.69
C GLY A 117 9.39 -13.55 -5.57
N GLU A 118 10.71 -13.45 -5.59
CA GLU A 118 11.48 -12.45 -6.32
C GLU A 118 10.94 -12.25 -7.74
N ALA A 119 10.44 -11.05 -8.01
CA ALA A 119 10.14 -10.63 -9.37
C ALA A 119 11.45 -10.50 -10.15
N PRO A 120 11.50 -10.89 -11.45
CA PRO A 120 12.68 -10.71 -12.27
C PRO A 120 13.10 -9.23 -12.30
N PRO A 121 14.40 -8.91 -12.43
CA PRO A 121 14.88 -7.54 -12.41
C PRO A 121 14.25 -6.74 -13.55
N VAL A 122 13.44 -5.76 -13.17
CA VAL A 122 12.92 -4.77 -14.12
C VAL A 122 14.11 -3.87 -14.46
N GLU A 123 14.55 -3.88 -15.72
CA GLU A 123 15.49 -2.88 -16.24
C GLU A 123 14.92 -1.49 -15.95
N ALA A 124 15.75 -0.63 -15.39
CA ALA A 124 15.37 0.74 -15.07
C ALA A 124 14.79 1.40 -16.32
N LEU A 125 13.49 1.72 -16.29
CA LEU A 125 12.85 2.52 -17.32
C LEU A 125 13.50 3.90 -17.30
N VAL A 126 14.28 4.17 -18.31
CA VAL A 126 14.81 5.49 -18.62
C VAL A 126 13.61 6.34 -19.07
N ASN A 127 13.21 7.30 -18.26
CA ASN A 127 12.08 8.21 -18.45
C ASN A 127 10.70 7.53 -18.65
N PRO A 128 10.00 7.16 -17.58
CA PRO A 128 8.58 6.87 -17.72
C PRO A 128 7.85 8.14 -18.22
N GLU A 129 6.97 7.98 -19.20
CA GLU A 129 6.06 9.07 -19.57
C GLU A 129 5.28 9.52 -18.33
N PRO A 130 5.01 10.83 -18.15
CA PRO A 130 4.23 11.31 -17.03
C PRO A 130 2.86 10.61 -17.01
N ALA A 131 2.46 10.13 -15.83
CA ALA A 131 1.18 9.47 -15.67
C ALA A 131 0.06 10.38 -16.16
N LYS A 132 -0.89 9.82 -16.95
CA LYS A 132 -2.04 10.60 -17.40
C LYS A 132 -2.82 11.10 -16.17
N PRO A 133 -3.03 12.41 -16.03
CA PRO A 133 -3.77 12.96 -14.90
C PRO A 133 -5.18 12.36 -14.83
N LEU A 134 -5.62 11.98 -13.64
CA LEU A 134 -6.97 11.51 -13.36
C LEU A 134 -7.96 12.66 -13.16
N GLY A 135 -7.44 13.92 -13.21
CA GLY A 135 -8.17 15.17 -13.09
C GLY A 135 -7.37 16.36 -13.64
N GLU A 136 -7.86 17.57 -13.41
CA GLU A 136 -7.15 18.82 -13.69
C GLU A 136 -6.21 19.13 -12.53
N TYR A 137 -4.92 18.89 -12.73
CA TYR A 137 -3.91 19.05 -11.68
C TYR A 137 -2.94 20.19 -12.04
N GLU A 138 -2.76 21.11 -11.09
CA GLU A 138 -1.91 22.27 -11.22
C GLU A 138 -0.63 22.11 -10.38
N ILE A 139 0.53 22.39 -10.98
CA ILE A 139 1.80 22.41 -10.26
C ILE A 139 2.13 23.84 -9.90
N VAL A 140 2.29 24.12 -8.61
CA VAL A 140 2.60 25.44 -8.05
C VAL A 140 4.10 25.50 -7.77
N THR A 141 4.81 26.33 -8.50
CA THR A 141 6.27 26.45 -8.42
C THR A 141 6.75 27.85 -7.96
N ASP A 142 5.85 28.79 -7.75
CA ASP A 142 6.18 30.14 -7.30
C ASP A 142 5.24 30.68 -6.23
N MET A 143 5.63 31.78 -5.60
CA MET A 143 4.85 32.41 -4.53
C MET A 143 3.55 33.06 -5.01
N VAL A 144 3.42 33.40 -6.28
CA VAL A 144 2.20 34.02 -6.83
C VAL A 144 1.11 32.94 -6.94
N GLY A 145 1.45 31.82 -7.54
CA GLY A 145 0.58 30.65 -7.61
C GLY A 145 0.19 30.13 -6.22
N LEU A 146 1.18 30.03 -5.31
CA LEU A 146 0.94 29.62 -3.93
C LEU A 146 -0.07 30.52 -3.21
N ASN A 147 0.11 31.83 -3.27
CA ASN A 147 -0.81 32.77 -2.61
C ASN A 147 -2.22 32.70 -3.23
N THR A 148 -2.31 32.55 -4.55
CA THR A 148 -3.59 32.39 -5.25
C THR A 148 -4.33 31.12 -4.76
N MET A 149 -3.61 29.99 -4.68
CA MET A 149 -4.15 28.74 -4.14
C MET A 149 -4.60 28.90 -2.68
N ILE A 150 -3.77 29.51 -1.82
CA ILE A 150 -4.09 29.75 -0.40
C ILE A 150 -5.39 30.55 -0.26
N ASP A 151 -5.58 31.58 -1.07
CA ASP A 151 -6.82 32.38 -1.03
C ASP A 151 -8.05 31.58 -1.43
N ILE A 152 -7.92 30.69 -2.42
CA ILE A 152 -8.98 29.76 -2.82
C ILE A 152 -9.31 28.78 -1.68
N LEU A 153 -8.30 28.13 -1.10
CA LEU A 153 -8.48 27.18 0.02
C LEU A 153 -9.11 27.86 1.24
N ARG A 154 -8.68 29.08 1.55
CA ARG A 154 -9.25 29.89 2.65
C ARG A 154 -10.69 30.26 2.39
N ALA A 155 -11.03 30.65 1.16
CA ALA A 155 -12.41 30.99 0.80
C ALA A 155 -13.33 29.78 0.84
N LYS A 156 -12.84 28.58 0.50
CA LYS A 156 -13.61 27.31 0.61
C LYS A 156 -13.85 26.92 2.07
N GLY A 157 -12.90 27.16 2.98
CA GLY A 157 -13.01 26.84 4.40
C GLY A 157 -12.79 25.38 4.76
N GLU A 158 -12.48 24.54 3.78
CA GLU A 158 -12.13 23.12 3.94
C GLU A 158 -11.26 22.65 2.78
N PHE A 159 -10.34 21.72 3.03
CA PHE A 159 -9.51 21.13 1.99
C PHE A 159 -8.94 19.76 2.39
N ALA A 160 -8.73 18.89 1.42
CA ALA A 160 -7.91 17.71 1.57
C ALA A 160 -6.44 18.05 1.33
N PHE A 161 -5.53 17.39 2.02
CA PHE A 161 -4.09 17.56 1.85
C PHE A 161 -3.36 16.23 2.00
N ASP A 162 -2.18 16.18 1.41
CA ASP A 162 -1.22 15.09 1.51
C ASP A 162 0.20 15.64 1.41
N THR A 163 1.21 14.91 1.88
CA THR A 163 2.62 15.34 1.87
C THR A 163 3.52 14.33 1.19
N GLU A 164 4.43 14.84 0.36
CA GLU A 164 5.51 14.05 -0.23
C GLU A 164 6.81 14.29 0.51
N THR A 165 7.54 13.20 0.80
CA THR A 165 8.73 13.23 1.63
C THR A 165 9.88 12.40 1.06
N THR A 166 11.08 12.58 1.60
CA THR A 166 12.28 11.82 1.18
C THR A 166 12.29 10.37 1.65
N GLY A 167 11.39 9.96 2.58
CA GLY A 167 11.38 8.62 3.16
C GLY A 167 10.11 8.31 3.95
N LEU A 168 10.09 7.16 4.61
CA LEU A 168 8.90 6.65 5.32
C LEU A 168 8.85 7.04 6.80
N ASN A 169 9.94 7.59 7.35
CA ASN A 169 9.97 8.01 8.75
C ASN A 169 9.60 9.48 8.86
N SER A 170 8.39 9.76 9.28
CA SER A 170 7.83 11.11 9.39
C SER A 170 8.59 12.07 10.32
N MET A 171 9.44 11.55 11.22
CA MET A 171 10.25 12.36 12.13
C MET A 171 11.62 12.76 11.55
N THR A 172 12.11 12.05 10.53
CA THR A 172 13.46 12.24 9.98
C THR A 172 13.48 12.48 8.47
N SER A 173 12.35 12.34 7.82
CA SER A 173 12.24 12.59 6.38
C SER A 173 12.01 14.07 6.12
N ASP A 174 12.66 14.59 5.08
CA ASP A 174 12.47 15.97 4.63
C ASP A 174 11.19 16.08 3.80
N LEU A 175 10.49 17.21 3.94
CA LEU A 175 9.33 17.54 3.13
C LEU A 175 9.76 17.92 1.71
N VAL A 176 9.16 17.29 0.71
CA VAL A 176 9.44 17.50 -0.72
C VAL A 176 8.34 18.34 -1.38
N GLY A 177 7.09 18.10 -1.01
CA GLY A 177 5.96 18.83 -1.55
C GLY A 177 4.69 18.59 -0.76
N LEU A 178 3.68 19.40 -1.07
CA LEU A 178 2.33 19.27 -0.48
C LEU A 178 1.31 19.29 -1.61
N SER A 179 0.29 18.46 -1.49
CA SER A 179 -0.84 18.49 -2.41
C SER A 179 -2.12 18.89 -1.70
N PHE A 180 -3.03 19.51 -2.44
CA PHE A 180 -4.28 20.06 -1.92
C PHE A 180 -5.43 19.80 -2.89
N SER A 181 -6.63 19.55 -2.36
CA SER A 181 -7.86 19.46 -3.15
C SER A 181 -9.05 20.03 -2.36
N ILE A 182 -10.02 20.60 -3.10
CA ILE A 182 -11.29 21.12 -2.56
C ILE A 182 -12.50 20.65 -3.35
N LYS A 183 -12.29 19.84 -4.34
CA LYS A 183 -13.33 19.24 -5.19
C LYS A 183 -12.76 18.05 -5.97
N SER A 184 -13.60 17.11 -6.29
CA SER A 184 -13.25 15.97 -7.15
C SER A 184 -12.68 16.43 -8.50
N GLU A 185 -11.70 15.67 -9.00
CA GLU A 185 -11.01 15.87 -10.29
C GLU A 185 -10.21 17.17 -10.40
N HIS A 186 -9.86 17.79 -9.26
CA HIS A 186 -9.04 18.98 -9.24
C HIS A 186 -8.14 19.02 -8.02
N ALA A 187 -6.86 19.25 -8.23
CA ALA A 187 -5.89 19.35 -7.14
C ALA A 187 -4.69 20.21 -7.53
N TRP A 188 -3.96 20.68 -6.52
CA TRP A 188 -2.69 21.39 -6.63
C TRP A 188 -1.57 20.57 -6.02
N TYR A 189 -0.39 20.67 -6.61
CA TYR A 189 0.85 20.23 -6.01
C TYR A 189 1.79 21.41 -5.83
N VAL A 190 2.25 21.65 -4.61
CA VAL A 190 3.21 22.71 -4.25
C VAL A 190 4.58 22.07 -4.08
N ALA A 191 5.49 22.30 -5.02
CA ALA A 191 6.85 21.81 -4.95
C ALA A 191 7.68 22.75 -4.05
N VAL A 192 8.39 22.19 -3.03
CA VAL A 192 9.18 22.97 -2.06
C VAL A 192 10.56 22.38 -1.74
N GLY A 193 10.77 21.07 -1.97
CA GLY A 193 11.97 20.35 -1.53
C GLY A 193 12.55 19.39 -2.58
N HIS A 194 12.30 19.63 -3.86
CA HIS A 194 12.95 18.88 -4.94
C HIS A 194 14.40 19.27 -5.12
N ASN A 195 15.22 18.35 -5.62
CA ASN A 195 16.62 18.60 -5.91
C ASN A 195 16.83 19.58 -7.09
N GLU A 196 15.90 19.55 -8.06
CA GLU A 196 15.96 20.31 -9.31
C GLU A 196 14.58 20.84 -9.71
N GLY A 197 14.55 21.84 -10.57
CA GLY A 197 13.33 22.46 -11.11
C GLY A 197 12.92 23.73 -10.36
N ASP A 198 12.04 24.50 -11.01
CA ASP A 198 11.45 25.70 -10.41
C ASP A 198 10.47 25.28 -9.32
N GLN A 199 10.62 25.85 -8.13
CA GLN A 199 9.82 25.50 -6.97
C GLN A 199 9.65 26.67 -6.02
N VAL A 200 8.63 26.60 -5.18
CA VAL A 200 8.37 27.59 -4.13
C VAL A 200 9.55 27.59 -3.13
N PRO A 201 10.12 28.74 -2.76
CA PRO A 201 11.16 28.79 -1.73
C PRO A 201 10.67 28.16 -0.43
N PHE A 202 11.37 27.16 0.09
CA PHE A 202 10.93 26.31 1.20
C PHE A 202 10.45 27.10 2.42
N ALA A 203 11.30 28.00 2.95
CA ALA A 203 10.97 28.76 4.17
C ALA A 203 9.79 29.72 3.97
N GLU A 204 9.73 30.40 2.81
CA GLU A 204 8.68 31.36 2.48
C GLU A 204 7.34 30.62 2.22
N GLY A 205 7.40 29.51 1.50
CA GLY A 205 6.24 28.67 1.22
C GLY A 205 5.59 28.12 2.49
N LEU A 206 6.39 27.56 3.41
CA LEU A 206 5.89 27.08 4.69
C LEU A 206 5.36 28.22 5.56
N ALA A 207 6.00 29.39 5.56
CA ALA A 207 5.50 30.56 6.27
C ALA A 207 4.13 31.04 5.75
N ALA A 208 3.91 30.96 4.42
CA ALA A 208 2.62 31.30 3.81
C ALA A 208 1.52 30.25 4.09
N LEU A 209 1.87 28.97 4.10
CA LEU A 209 0.92 27.85 4.37
C LEU A 209 0.56 27.74 5.85
N ARG A 210 1.45 28.10 6.77
CA ARG A 210 1.24 27.95 8.21
C ARG A 210 -0.10 28.53 8.71
N PRO A 211 -0.50 29.78 8.38
CA PRO A 211 -1.79 30.33 8.83
C PRO A 211 -3.01 29.55 8.32
N LEU A 212 -2.87 28.82 7.21
CA LEU A 212 -3.93 27.98 6.66
C LEU A 212 -4.12 26.72 7.51
N PHE A 213 -3.03 26.02 7.86
CA PHE A 213 -3.04 24.83 8.67
C PHE A 213 -3.38 25.09 10.13
N GLU A 214 -2.89 26.19 10.70
CA GLU A 214 -3.10 26.55 12.11
C GLU A 214 -4.46 27.21 12.38
N ASN A 215 -5.28 27.45 11.35
CA ASN A 215 -6.60 28.07 11.53
C ASN A 215 -7.65 27.05 11.95
N ASP A 216 -8.21 27.23 13.15
CA ASP A 216 -9.27 26.36 13.72
C ASP A 216 -10.59 26.42 12.95
N SER A 217 -10.83 27.49 12.16
CA SER A 217 -12.06 27.65 11.37
C SER A 217 -12.02 26.94 10.02
N ILE A 218 -10.85 26.48 9.58
CA ILE A 218 -10.69 25.77 8.32
C ILE A 218 -10.60 24.28 8.61
N LYS A 219 -11.44 23.49 7.98
CA LYS A 219 -11.42 22.03 8.11
C LYS A 219 -10.29 21.41 7.28
N LYS A 220 -9.55 20.48 7.82
CA LYS A 220 -8.53 19.70 7.13
C LYS A 220 -9.01 18.25 7.01
N ILE A 221 -8.82 17.69 5.86
CA ILE A 221 -9.15 16.32 5.51
C ILE A 221 -7.86 15.64 5.05
N ALA A 222 -7.60 14.42 5.48
CA ALA A 222 -6.42 13.68 5.05
C ALA A 222 -6.72 12.19 4.91
N HIS A 223 -5.74 11.46 4.39
CA HIS A 223 -5.74 10.00 4.37
C HIS A 223 -4.53 9.48 5.13
N ASN A 224 -4.72 8.91 6.33
CA ASN A 224 -3.64 8.58 7.26
C ASN A 224 -2.93 9.84 7.82
N ALA A 225 -3.73 10.79 8.28
CA ALA A 225 -3.30 12.10 8.77
C ALA A 225 -2.14 12.06 9.77
N ASN A 226 -1.98 10.96 10.51
CA ASN A 226 -0.90 10.79 11.49
C ASN A 226 0.49 11.04 10.87
N TYR A 227 0.72 10.53 9.64
CA TYR A 227 1.99 10.71 8.95
C TYR A 227 2.22 12.19 8.57
N ASP A 228 1.25 12.78 7.88
CA ASP A 228 1.36 14.14 7.34
C ASP A 228 1.45 15.20 8.43
N ILE A 229 0.64 15.06 9.49
CA ILE A 229 0.71 15.97 10.64
C ILE A 229 2.07 15.88 11.33
N MET A 230 2.66 14.69 11.43
CA MET A 230 3.99 14.53 12.02
C MET A 230 5.08 15.20 11.14
N VAL A 231 5.01 15.03 9.82
CA VAL A 231 5.91 15.68 8.87
C VAL A 231 5.80 17.20 8.97
N LEU A 232 4.57 17.73 8.97
CA LEU A 232 4.30 19.17 9.11
C LEU A 232 4.76 19.71 10.46
N ALA A 233 4.56 18.96 11.54
CA ALA A 233 5.04 19.35 12.88
C ALA A 233 6.57 19.40 12.94
N THR A 234 7.27 18.50 12.25
CA THR A 234 8.74 18.54 12.11
C THR A 234 9.20 19.76 11.30
N ALA A 235 8.42 20.17 10.29
CA ALA A 235 8.63 21.39 9.52
C ALA A 235 8.15 22.68 10.23
N GLY A 236 7.66 22.58 11.48
CA GLY A 236 7.25 23.70 12.32
C GLY A 236 5.84 24.22 12.05
N ILE A 237 4.97 23.43 11.44
CA ILE A 237 3.55 23.74 11.20
C ILE A 237 2.69 22.85 12.10
N THR A 238 1.78 23.47 12.85
CA THR A 238 0.73 22.75 13.61
C THR A 238 -0.51 22.60 12.73
N VAL A 239 -1.10 21.42 12.70
CA VAL A 239 -2.36 21.19 11.99
C VAL A 239 -3.50 21.21 13.00
N ASN A 240 -4.31 22.27 12.94
CA ASN A 240 -5.51 22.42 13.75
C ASN A 240 -6.74 22.00 12.94
N ASN A 241 -7.79 21.57 13.63
CA ASN A 241 -9.09 21.20 13.05
C ASN A 241 -8.96 20.15 11.92
N LEU A 242 -8.24 19.04 12.19
CA LEU A 242 -8.41 17.84 11.38
C LEU A 242 -9.85 17.36 11.58
N SER A 243 -10.67 17.49 10.56
CA SER A 243 -12.11 17.18 10.63
C SER A 243 -12.46 15.81 10.09
N PHE A 244 -11.57 15.21 9.29
CA PHE A 244 -11.82 13.90 8.68
C PHE A 244 -10.51 13.20 8.30
N ASP A 245 -10.44 11.90 8.58
CA ASP A 245 -9.40 10.99 8.07
C ASP A 245 -10.08 9.85 7.30
N THR A 246 -9.85 9.80 6.00
CA THR A 246 -10.54 8.85 5.12
C THR A 246 -10.10 7.40 5.32
N MET A 247 -8.90 7.17 5.90
CA MET A 247 -8.46 5.83 6.28
C MET A 247 -9.18 5.32 7.52
N ILE A 248 -9.37 6.18 8.52
CA ILE A 248 -10.16 5.87 9.73
C ILE A 248 -11.62 5.60 9.32
N ALA A 249 -12.22 6.48 8.53
CA ALA A 249 -13.58 6.31 8.04
C ALA A 249 -13.78 4.99 7.29
N ALA A 250 -12.83 4.63 6.40
CA ALA A 250 -12.86 3.35 5.69
C ALA A 250 -12.84 2.15 6.66
N ALA A 251 -12.02 2.23 7.72
CA ALA A 251 -11.97 1.18 8.75
C ALA A 251 -13.29 1.07 9.51
N LEU A 252 -13.90 2.19 9.89
CA LEU A 252 -15.20 2.24 10.58
C LEU A 252 -16.34 1.72 9.70
N CYS A 253 -16.28 1.94 8.39
CA CYS A 253 -17.22 1.39 7.41
C CYS A 253 -16.91 -0.08 7.04
N GLY A 254 -15.99 -0.74 7.75
CA GLY A 254 -15.70 -2.17 7.59
C GLY A 254 -14.96 -2.54 6.31
N ARG A 255 -14.25 -1.60 5.67
CA ARG A 255 -13.45 -1.89 4.48
C ARG A 255 -12.29 -2.83 4.80
N ARG A 256 -12.03 -3.80 3.93
CA ARG A 256 -10.91 -4.76 4.11
C ARG A 256 -9.56 -4.15 3.80
N ALA A 257 -9.51 -3.31 2.78
CA ALA A 257 -8.33 -2.55 2.40
C ALA A 257 -8.62 -1.07 2.62
N ILE A 258 -7.85 -0.43 3.49
CA ILE A 258 -8.08 0.96 3.92
C ILE A 258 -7.09 1.95 3.31
N GLY A 259 -6.14 1.49 2.50
CA GLY A 259 -5.19 2.37 1.82
C GLY A 259 -5.82 3.14 0.67
N LEU A 260 -5.29 4.32 0.35
CA LEU A 260 -5.81 5.24 -0.66
C LEU A 260 -6.00 4.57 -2.04
N LYS A 261 -4.97 3.93 -2.57
CA LYS A 261 -5.00 3.32 -3.91
C LYS A 261 -5.96 2.12 -4.03
N PRO A 262 -5.98 1.17 -3.09
CA PRO A 262 -7.01 0.15 -3.04
C PRO A 262 -8.43 0.69 -2.97
N LEU A 263 -8.67 1.76 -2.18
CA LEU A 263 -9.99 2.39 -2.07
C LEU A 263 -10.38 3.12 -3.36
N ALA A 264 -9.43 3.83 -4.00
CA ALA A 264 -9.66 4.47 -5.29
C ALA A 264 -10.07 3.46 -6.37
N LEU A 265 -9.40 2.31 -6.39
CA LEU A 265 -9.75 1.23 -7.31
C LEU A 265 -11.10 0.60 -6.97
N GLU A 266 -11.37 0.36 -5.70
CA GLU A 266 -12.61 -0.27 -5.23
C GLU A 266 -13.85 0.60 -5.48
N LEU A 267 -13.79 1.87 -5.07
CA LEU A 267 -14.95 2.75 -5.04
C LEU A 267 -15.15 3.54 -6.35
N PHE A 268 -14.04 3.93 -7.00
CA PHE A 268 -14.09 4.77 -8.19
C PHE A 268 -13.59 4.07 -9.45
N GLN A 269 -13.18 2.80 -9.35
CA GLN A 269 -12.62 2.03 -10.47
C GLN A 269 -11.42 2.74 -11.13
N SER A 270 -10.70 3.53 -10.36
CA SER A 270 -9.59 4.35 -10.81
C SER A 270 -8.26 3.76 -10.32
N GLU A 271 -7.36 3.47 -11.26
CA GLU A 271 -6.04 2.96 -10.96
C GLU A 271 -5.08 4.13 -10.78
N MET A 272 -4.62 4.34 -9.54
CA MET A 272 -3.63 5.36 -9.21
C MET A 272 -2.21 4.87 -9.47
N THR A 273 -1.30 5.79 -9.79
CA THR A 273 0.12 5.49 -10.00
C THR A 273 0.77 4.99 -8.72
N GLU A 274 1.55 3.91 -8.82
CA GLU A 274 2.33 3.38 -7.70
C GLU A 274 3.63 4.18 -7.51
N ILE A 275 3.99 4.51 -6.27
CA ILE A 275 5.23 5.25 -5.94
C ILE A 275 6.49 4.58 -6.51
N LYS A 276 6.53 3.23 -6.52
CA LYS A 276 7.64 2.47 -7.10
C LYS A 276 7.89 2.75 -8.59
N THR A 277 6.90 3.23 -9.32
CA THR A 277 7.03 3.65 -10.72
C THR A 277 7.86 4.92 -10.86
N LEU A 278 7.82 5.80 -9.85
CA LEU A 278 8.56 7.07 -9.83
C LEU A 278 9.96 6.89 -9.24
N ILE A 279 10.04 6.27 -8.06
CA ILE A 279 11.31 6.17 -7.31
C ILE A 279 12.09 4.89 -7.58
N GLY A 280 11.52 3.91 -8.31
CA GLY A 280 12.13 2.61 -8.53
C GLY A 280 12.08 1.68 -7.32
N VAL A 281 12.84 0.57 -7.38
CA VAL A 281 12.90 -0.45 -6.33
C VAL A 281 14.33 -0.90 -6.05
N GLY A 282 14.58 -1.39 -4.83
CA GLY A 282 15.86 -2.01 -4.43
C GLY A 282 17.02 -1.02 -4.41
N LYS A 283 18.23 -1.48 -4.79
CA LYS A 283 19.48 -0.70 -4.67
C LYS A 283 19.57 0.53 -5.59
N LYS A 284 18.69 0.63 -6.59
CA LYS A 284 18.63 1.77 -7.53
C LYS A 284 17.50 2.76 -7.18
N GLN A 285 16.81 2.53 -6.07
CA GLN A 285 15.74 3.41 -5.62
C GLN A 285 16.29 4.80 -5.32
N ILE A 286 15.59 5.83 -5.84
CA ILE A 286 15.85 7.24 -5.58
C ILE A 286 14.86 7.77 -4.55
N THR A 287 15.12 8.96 -4.00
CA THR A 287 14.14 9.66 -3.13
C THR A 287 13.14 10.44 -3.98
N MET A 288 11.97 10.76 -3.41
CA MET A 288 10.97 11.62 -4.08
C MET A 288 11.57 13.00 -4.46
N ALA A 289 12.49 13.53 -3.66
CA ALA A 289 13.18 14.78 -3.99
C ALA A 289 13.98 14.72 -5.31
N ALA A 290 14.41 13.55 -5.75
CA ALA A 290 15.13 13.34 -7.01
C ALA A 290 14.19 13.05 -8.20
N VAL A 291 12.88 12.93 -7.98
CA VAL A 291 11.89 12.77 -9.05
C VAL A 291 11.62 14.14 -9.68
N PRO A 292 11.60 14.28 -11.02
CA PRO A 292 11.21 15.51 -11.67
C PRO A 292 9.83 16.02 -11.24
N ILE A 293 9.68 17.31 -11.03
CA ILE A 293 8.44 17.93 -10.52
C ILE A 293 7.25 17.62 -11.42
N GLU A 294 7.45 17.57 -12.73
CA GLU A 294 6.41 17.25 -13.73
C GLU A 294 5.88 15.82 -13.60
N MET A 295 6.64 14.94 -12.96
CA MET A 295 6.25 13.56 -12.69
C MET A 295 5.70 13.40 -11.27
N ALA A 296 6.30 14.04 -10.29
CA ALA A 296 5.85 14.01 -8.90
C ALA A 296 4.52 14.76 -8.73
N GLY A 297 4.33 15.89 -9.46
CA GLY A 297 3.14 16.72 -9.35
C GLY A 297 1.82 15.99 -9.62
N PRO A 298 1.63 15.35 -10.78
CA PRO A 298 0.41 14.59 -11.05
C PRO A 298 0.19 13.41 -10.12
N TYR A 299 1.26 12.79 -9.62
CA TYR A 299 1.19 11.70 -8.64
C TYR A 299 0.65 12.22 -7.30
N ALA A 300 1.29 13.23 -6.73
CA ALA A 300 0.92 13.79 -5.43
C ALA A 300 -0.45 14.49 -5.46
N ALA A 301 -0.76 15.23 -6.55
CA ALA A 301 -2.06 15.85 -6.72
C ALA A 301 -3.19 14.82 -6.78
N ALA A 302 -2.95 13.65 -7.38
CA ALA A 302 -3.91 12.56 -7.37
C ALA A 302 -4.19 12.05 -5.94
N ASP A 303 -3.18 12.00 -5.06
CA ASP A 303 -3.37 11.54 -3.68
C ASP A 303 -4.31 12.50 -2.91
N ALA A 304 -4.18 13.83 -3.08
CA ALA A 304 -5.11 14.81 -2.51
C ALA A 304 -6.52 14.78 -3.15
N ASP A 305 -6.62 14.62 -4.48
CA ASP A 305 -7.90 14.51 -5.19
C ASP A 305 -8.68 13.28 -4.73
N PHE A 306 -8.05 12.12 -4.69
CA PHE A 306 -8.71 10.89 -4.22
C PHE A 306 -9.02 10.93 -2.73
N THR A 307 -8.22 11.61 -1.91
CA THR A 307 -8.55 11.88 -0.51
C THR A 307 -9.84 12.71 -0.41
N TRP A 308 -10.01 13.73 -1.26
CA TRP A 308 -11.25 14.51 -1.32
C TRP A 308 -12.45 13.67 -1.77
N ARG A 309 -12.31 12.87 -2.85
CA ARG A 309 -13.37 11.97 -3.33
C ARG A 309 -13.79 10.94 -2.27
N LEU A 310 -12.82 10.39 -1.54
CA LEU A 310 -13.09 9.47 -0.44
C LEU A 310 -13.79 10.16 0.72
N TYR A 311 -13.45 11.43 1.01
CA TYR A 311 -14.16 12.22 2.00
C TYR A 311 -15.63 12.40 1.62
N GLU A 312 -15.92 12.84 0.39
CA GLU A 312 -17.31 12.98 -0.10
C GLU A 312 -18.08 11.66 -0.02
N HIS A 313 -17.43 10.54 -0.29
CA HIS A 313 -18.04 9.21 -0.22
C HIS A 313 -18.28 8.76 1.23
N PHE A 314 -17.25 8.80 2.08
CA PHE A 314 -17.34 8.30 3.45
C PHE A 314 -18.12 9.21 4.39
N GLU A 315 -18.24 10.48 4.09
CA GLU A 315 -19.10 11.41 4.84
C GLU A 315 -20.56 10.94 4.86
N LEU A 316 -21.01 10.30 3.77
CA LEU A 316 -22.33 9.70 3.68
C LEU A 316 -22.36 8.29 4.30
N GLU A 317 -21.38 7.46 3.97
CA GLU A 317 -21.36 6.06 4.39
C GLU A 317 -21.19 5.91 5.91
N ILE A 318 -20.48 6.82 6.56
CA ILE A 318 -20.27 6.79 8.02
C ILE A 318 -21.59 6.98 8.79
N GLU A 319 -22.55 7.71 8.22
CA GLU A 319 -23.91 7.85 8.75
C GLU A 319 -24.70 6.55 8.61
N GLU A 320 -24.60 5.89 7.45
CA GLU A 320 -25.29 4.63 7.21
C GLU A 320 -24.82 3.51 8.16
N HIS A 321 -23.54 3.58 8.58
CA HIS A 321 -22.95 2.66 9.54
C HIS A 321 -23.11 3.08 11.01
N GLU A 322 -23.82 4.19 11.30
CA GLU A 322 -23.99 4.76 12.63
C GLU A 322 -22.65 5.03 13.36
N ALA A 323 -21.56 5.27 12.57
CA ALA A 323 -20.19 5.35 13.08
C ALA A 323 -19.72 6.80 13.34
N ARG A 324 -20.54 7.82 13.07
CA ARG A 324 -20.17 9.24 13.21
C ARG A 324 -19.68 9.58 14.62
N TYR A 325 -20.38 9.12 15.65
CA TYR A 325 -19.96 9.34 17.04
C TYR A 325 -18.55 8.78 17.31
N VAL A 326 -18.28 7.57 16.84
CA VAL A 326 -16.96 6.94 17.04
C VAL A 326 -15.88 7.72 16.29
N ASN A 327 -16.17 8.15 15.07
CA ASN A 327 -15.24 8.94 14.26
C ASN A 327 -14.91 10.29 14.91
N GLU A 328 -15.93 11.08 15.29
CA GLU A 328 -15.77 12.47 15.73
C GLU A 328 -15.38 12.60 17.20
N GLU A 329 -15.87 11.71 18.06
CA GLU A 329 -15.70 11.82 19.52
C GLU A 329 -14.63 10.88 20.07
N ILE A 330 -14.15 9.92 19.28
CA ILE A 330 -13.14 8.95 19.74
C ILE A 330 -11.92 8.97 18.83
N GLU A 331 -12.06 8.60 17.55
CA GLU A 331 -10.93 8.36 16.67
C GLU A 331 -10.18 9.63 16.27
N LEU A 332 -10.89 10.66 15.83
CA LEU A 332 -10.24 11.93 15.45
C LEU A 332 -9.60 12.63 16.67
N PRO A 333 -10.24 12.72 17.86
CA PRO A 333 -9.59 13.27 19.06
C PRO A 333 -8.40 12.45 19.57
N LEU A 334 -8.34 11.15 19.27
CA LEU A 334 -7.22 10.29 19.67
C LEU A 334 -5.96 10.56 18.85
N LEU A 335 -6.08 10.99 17.58
CA LEU A 335 -4.95 11.25 16.70
C LEU A 335 -3.91 12.21 17.27
N PRO A 336 -4.24 13.41 17.75
CA PRO A 336 -3.25 14.32 18.32
C PRO A 336 -2.55 13.73 19.56
N VAL A 337 -3.24 12.89 20.35
CA VAL A 337 -2.63 12.18 21.49
C VAL A 337 -1.57 11.17 21.00
N ILE A 338 -1.90 10.39 19.98
CA ILE A 338 -0.95 9.42 19.38
C ILE A 338 0.25 10.16 18.80
N ILE A 339 0.04 11.26 18.08
CA ILE A 339 1.11 12.08 17.50
C ILE A 339 2.02 12.63 18.61
N GLU A 340 1.47 13.12 19.70
CA GLU A 340 2.26 13.61 20.84
C GLU A 340 3.06 12.49 21.50
N MET A 341 2.46 11.32 21.70
CA MET A 341 3.16 10.13 22.22
C MET A 341 4.34 9.74 21.32
N GLN A 342 4.14 9.73 20.00
CA GLN A 342 5.20 9.41 19.03
C GLN A 342 6.32 10.45 19.05
N ARG A 343 5.99 11.74 19.16
CA ARG A 343 6.99 12.83 19.25
C ARG A 343 7.81 12.78 20.53
N ASN A 344 7.16 12.46 21.65
CA ASN A 344 7.83 12.33 22.92
C ASN A 344 8.75 11.10 22.97
N GLY A 345 8.36 10.02 22.28
CA GLY A 345 9.10 8.76 22.22
C GLY A 345 9.28 8.11 23.60
N MET A 346 10.23 7.19 23.65
CA MET A 346 10.65 6.52 24.88
C MET A 346 12.15 6.66 25.07
N MET A 347 12.57 6.89 26.31
CA MET A 347 13.99 6.88 26.66
C MET A 347 14.53 5.45 26.61
N ILE A 348 15.65 5.28 25.90
CA ILE A 348 16.34 4.00 25.79
C ILE A 348 17.68 4.12 26.52
N ASP A 349 17.98 3.14 27.38
CA ASP A 349 19.32 3.00 28.00
C ASP A 349 20.29 2.42 26.96
N THR A 350 20.96 3.31 26.25
CA THR A 350 21.91 2.94 25.21
C THR A 350 23.15 2.23 25.74
N ALA A 351 23.52 2.48 27.01
CA ALA A 351 24.66 1.79 27.64
C ALA A 351 24.32 0.32 27.93
N ALA A 352 23.15 0.06 28.51
CA ALA A 352 22.66 -1.30 28.73
C ALA A 352 22.50 -2.09 27.42
N LEU A 353 21.98 -1.43 26.37
CA LEU A 353 21.86 -2.07 25.04
C LEU A 353 23.22 -2.38 24.41
N ALA A 354 24.20 -1.50 24.56
CA ALA A 354 25.57 -1.75 24.08
C ALA A 354 26.20 -2.96 24.77
N GLU A 355 26.10 -3.03 26.11
CA GLU A 355 26.57 -4.16 26.89
C GLU A 355 25.89 -5.48 26.47
N MET A 356 24.57 -5.47 26.35
CA MET A 356 23.79 -6.62 25.88
C MET A 356 24.19 -7.05 24.45
N SER A 357 24.42 -6.09 23.55
CA SER A 357 24.89 -6.37 22.18
C SER A 357 26.27 -7.04 22.17
N GLU A 358 27.18 -6.59 23.01
CA GLU A 358 28.50 -7.20 23.14
C GLU A 358 28.43 -8.64 23.70
N GLN A 359 27.64 -8.86 24.76
CA GLN A 359 27.43 -10.19 25.35
C GLN A 359 26.78 -11.15 24.33
N LEU A 360 25.70 -10.73 23.67
CA LEU A 360 25.05 -11.55 22.64
C LEU A 360 25.97 -11.83 21.44
N GLY A 361 26.78 -10.85 21.05
CA GLY A 361 27.80 -11.04 20.01
C GLY A 361 28.81 -12.12 20.38
N ALA A 362 29.33 -12.10 21.62
CA ALA A 362 30.22 -13.12 22.13
C ALA A 362 29.57 -14.51 22.16
N ASP A 363 28.34 -14.61 22.64
CA ASP A 363 27.57 -15.87 22.68
C ASP A 363 27.36 -16.45 21.28
N VAL A 364 27.01 -15.61 20.31
CA VAL A 364 26.86 -16.02 18.90
C VAL A 364 28.17 -16.59 18.35
N GLU A 365 29.31 -15.96 18.62
CA GLU A 365 30.61 -16.48 18.17
C GLU A 365 30.97 -17.81 18.84
N LEU A 366 30.67 -17.98 20.12
CA LEU A 366 30.85 -19.27 20.81
C LEU A 366 29.98 -20.38 20.19
N ILE A 367 28.70 -20.06 19.89
CA ILE A 367 27.79 -21.01 19.25
C ILE A 367 28.28 -21.37 17.84
N LYS A 368 28.74 -20.40 17.06
CA LYS A 368 29.32 -20.64 15.72
C LYS A 368 30.55 -21.56 15.81
N GLN A 369 31.44 -21.32 16.75
CA GLN A 369 32.63 -22.16 16.96
C GLN A 369 32.24 -23.59 17.34
N ALA A 370 31.28 -23.76 18.25
CA ALA A 370 30.77 -25.06 18.66
C ALA A 370 30.12 -25.81 17.47
N ALA A 371 29.28 -25.13 16.70
CA ALA A 371 28.66 -25.70 15.51
C ALA A 371 29.70 -26.10 14.46
N THR A 372 30.69 -25.25 14.19
CA THR A 372 31.77 -25.52 13.24
C THR A 372 32.60 -26.75 13.68
N ALA A 373 32.88 -26.90 14.97
CA ALA A 373 33.59 -28.07 15.49
C ALA A 373 32.81 -29.38 15.28
N VAL A 374 31.48 -29.37 15.49
CA VAL A 374 30.62 -30.56 15.29
C VAL A 374 30.60 -31.02 13.83
N ILE A 375 30.67 -30.11 12.87
CA ILE A 375 30.61 -30.42 11.43
C ILE A 375 32.01 -30.58 10.79
N GLY A 376 33.07 -30.74 11.60
CA GLY A 376 34.40 -31.03 11.10
C GLY A 376 35.13 -29.83 10.49
N GLY A 377 34.88 -28.62 10.97
CA GLY A 377 35.59 -27.39 10.57
C GLY A 377 35.09 -26.71 9.29
N ARG A 378 33.93 -27.08 8.79
CA ARG A 378 33.32 -26.39 7.64
C ARG A 378 32.71 -25.06 8.09
N GLU A 379 32.94 -23.99 7.31
CA GLU A 379 32.23 -22.71 7.53
C GLU A 379 30.75 -22.90 7.31
N LEU A 380 29.97 -22.54 8.31
CA LEU A 380 28.50 -22.57 8.27
C LEU A 380 27.96 -21.15 8.32
N ASN A 381 27.16 -20.79 7.33
CA ASN A 381 26.37 -19.56 7.40
C ASN A 381 25.09 -19.83 8.18
N LEU A 382 25.14 -19.64 9.52
CA LEU A 382 23.97 -19.85 10.39
C LEU A 382 22.83 -18.85 10.16
N ALA A 383 23.04 -17.82 9.35
CA ALA A 383 22.01 -16.85 8.95
C ALA A 383 21.31 -17.25 7.64
N SER A 384 21.74 -18.32 6.98
CA SER A 384 21.12 -18.83 5.77
C SER A 384 20.04 -19.85 6.11
N ASN A 385 18.88 -19.70 5.48
CA ASN A 385 17.79 -20.69 5.54
C ASN A 385 18.01 -21.88 4.59
N GLN A 386 19.15 -21.98 3.92
CA GLN A 386 19.52 -23.07 2.99
C GLN A 386 20.37 -24.12 3.66
#